data_525e3ed34328b41ddff93a9bffd59ad3
#
_entry.id   525e3ed34328b41ddff93a9bffd59ad3
#
_cell.length_a   1.000
_cell.length_b   1.000
_cell.length_c   1.000
_cell.angle_alpha   90.00
_cell.angle_beta   90.00
_cell.angle_gamma   90.00
#
_symmetry.space_group_name_H-M   'P 1'
#
loop_
_entity.id
_entity.type
_entity.pdbx_description
1 polymer ?
#
loop_
_entity_poly.entity_id
_entity_poly.type
_entity_poly.pdbx_seq_one_letter_code
_entity_poly.pdbx_strand_id
1 'polypeptide(L)'
;STGKIVQKPIFAQADKVFETDTIVYNFDTQKARIKQIYTREGESFLAGKNVKRTSVDTYFIQGTSFTTCDHRHPHFRVRTKRAKVIVGKQIVSGPMYLEFADIPTPLVLPFAFFPTQDKRASGFIFPTFDFNSGNEINPGKGFGLLGGGYYWSLSDNYDFKLTGDIYSKGGWGVRAQSNYVKRYGYKGYVSLR
;
A
#
# COMPACT_ATOMS: atom_id res chain seq x y z
N SER A 1 -8.08 -36.25 -20.64
CA SER A 1 -7.03 -35.37 -20.11
C SER A 1 -7.68 -34.44 -19.08
N THR A 2 -7.43 -34.72 -17.83
CA THR A 2 -7.80 -33.84 -16.71
C THR A 2 -6.95 -32.60 -16.83
N GLY A 3 -7.56 -31.48 -17.24
CA GLY A 3 -6.90 -30.17 -17.40
C GLY A 3 -6.48 -29.53 -16.09
N LYS A 4 -5.61 -30.20 -15.33
CA LYS A 4 -4.99 -29.66 -14.13
C LYS A 4 -3.87 -28.72 -14.59
N ILE A 5 -4.04 -27.42 -14.37
CA ILE A 5 -2.99 -26.43 -14.61
C ILE A 5 -1.82 -26.78 -13.70
N VAL A 6 -0.74 -27.31 -14.28
CA VAL A 6 0.45 -27.77 -13.55
C VAL A 6 1.40 -26.58 -13.27
N GLN A 7 1.29 -25.49 -14.04
CA GLN A 7 2.14 -24.32 -13.90
C GLN A 7 1.35 -23.06 -14.31
N LYS A 8 1.43 -22.00 -13.49
CA LYS A 8 0.84 -20.70 -13.84
C LYS A 8 1.72 -19.98 -14.86
N PRO A 9 1.14 -19.32 -15.87
CA PRO A 9 1.92 -18.50 -16.79
C PRO A 9 2.66 -17.41 -16.04
N ILE A 10 3.95 -17.31 -16.28
CA ILE A 10 4.82 -16.26 -15.75
C ILE A 10 5.09 -15.29 -16.88
N PHE A 11 4.76 -14.03 -16.66
CA PHE A 11 5.06 -12.96 -17.60
C PHE A 11 6.09 -12.02 -16.95
N ALA A 12 7.22 -11.83 -17.64
CA ALA A 12 8.27 -10.91 -17.21
C ALA A 12 8.28 -9.69 -18.14
N GLN A 13 8.22 -8.50 -17.56
CA GLN A 13 8.33 -7.23 -18.27
C GLN A 13 9.28 -6.31 -17.50
N ALA A 14 10.42 -5.99 -18.09
CA ALA A 14 11.54 -5.33 -17.43
C ALA A 14 11.92 -6.12 -16.14
N ASP A 15 12.09 -5.46 -15.02
CA ASP A 15 12.48 -6.08 -13.75
C ASP A 15 11.32 -6.70 -12.95
N LYS A 16 10.10 -6.75 -13.55
CA LYS A 16 8.89 -7.22 -12.86
C LYS A 16 8.43 -8.55 -13.39
N VAL A 17 8.18 -9.46 -12.46
CA VAL A 17 7.63 -10.79 -12.72
C VAL A 17 6.19 -10.84 -12.25
N PHE A 18 5.31 -11.29 -13.13
CA PHE A 18 3.89 -11.41 -12.88
C PHE A 18 3.47 -12.87 -13.03
N GLU A 19 2.89 -13.43 -11.98
CA GLU A 19 2.17 -14.71 -12.06
C GLU A 19 0.71 -14.44 -12.39
N THR A 20 0.16 -15.14 -13.37
CA THR A 20 -1.20 -14.90 -13.85
C THR A 20 -1.87 -16.19 -14.31
N ASP A 21 -3.20 -16.22 -14.31
CA ASP A 21 -3.94 -17.37 -14.85
C ASP A 21 -4.18 -17.22 -16.36
N THR A 22 -4.43 -16.03 -16.85
CA THR A 22 -4.72 -15.78 -18.27
C THR A 22 -4.32 -14.37 -18.67
N ILE A 23 -3.66 -14.25 -19.82
CA ILE A 23 -3.33 -12.96 -20.45
C ILE A 23 -3.91 -12.95 -21.86
N VAL A 24 -4.67 -11.92 -22.18
CA VAL A 24 -5.11 -11.58 -23.54
C VAL A 24 -4.52 -10.23 -23.90
N TYR A 25 -3.65 -10.20 -24.88
CA TYR A 25 -2.96 -8.99 -25.32
C TYR A 25 -3.25 -8.70 -26.78
N ASN A 26 -3.57 -7.44 -27.08
CA ASN A 26 -3.73 -6.95 -28.45
C ASN A 26 -2.49 -6.10 -28.78
N PHE A 27 -1.74 -6.55 -29.78
CA PHE A 27 -0.47 -5.93 -30.18
C PHE A 27 -0.67 -4.58 -30.89
N ASP A 28 -1.77 -4.41 -31.64
CA ASP A 28 -2.04 -3.18 -32.38
C ASP A 28 -2.44 -2.05 -31.45
N THR A 29 -3.32 -2.33 -30.49
CA THR A 29 -3.83 -1.32 -29.55
C THR A 29 -3.07 -1.26 -28.24
N GLN A 30 -2.09 -2.15 -28.03
CA GLN A 30 -1.31 -2.31 -26.80
C GLN A 30 -2.15 -2.47 -25.52
N LYS A 31 -3.38 -2.95 -25.66
CA LYS A 31 -4.29 -3.21 -24.56
C LYS A 31 -4.18 -4.66 -24.10
N ALA A 32 -4.32 -4.86 -22.81
CA ALA A 32 -4.31 -6.19 -22.21
C ALA A 32 -5.46 -6.40 -21.23
N ARG A 33 -5.89 -7.65 -21.12
CA ARG A 33 -6.74 -8.15 -20.03
C ARG A 33 -6.03 -9.32 -19.39
N ILE A 34 -5.85 -9.24 -18.07
CA ILE A 34 -5.13 -10.24 -17.29
C ILE A 34 -6.06 -10.69 -16.17
N LYS A 35 -6.19 -12.00 -16.00
CA LYS A 35 -6.92 -12.59 -14.88
C LYS A 35 -5.94 -13.09 -13.85
N GLN A 36 -6.23 -12.77 -12.60
CA GLN A 36 -5.45 -13.13 -11.41
C GLN A 36 -3.96 -12.77 -11.56
N ILE A 37 -3.63 -11.56 -11.19
CA ILE A 37 -2.24 -11.10 -11.13
C ILE A 37 -1.74 -11.19 -9.69
N TYR A 38 -0.55 -11.70 -9.54
CA TYR A 38 0.21 -11.62 -8.31
C TYR A 38 1.61 -11.10 -8.65
N THR A 39 2.03 -10.04 -7.99
CA THR A 39 3.33 -9.42 -8.21
C THR A 39 3.93 -8.92 -6.91
N ARG A 40 5.25 -8.95 -6.84
CA ARG A 40 6.02 -8.33 -5.78
C ARG A 40 6.50 -6.96 -6.24
N GLU A 41 6.28 -5.95 -5.41
CA GLU A 41 6.72 -4.57 -5.63
C GLU A 41 7.54 -4.13 -4.40
N GLY A 42 8.86 -4.19 -4.50
CA GLY A 42 9.74 -4.00 -3.35
C GLY A 42 9.51 -5.06 -2.26
N GLU A 43 9.17 -4.62 -1.06
CA GLU A 43 8.82 -5.49 0.07
C GLU A 43 7.32 -5.82 0.14
N SER A 44 6.55 -5.41 -0.84
CA SER A 44 5.10 -5.51 -0.84
C SER A 44 4.59 -6.47 -1.89
N PHE A 45 3.47 -7.11 -1.61
CA PHE A 45 2.79 -8.03 -2.50
C PHE A 45 1.45 -7.44 -2.94
N LEU A 46 1.24 -7.38 -4.23
CA LEU A 46 0.02 -6.91 -4.88
C LEU A 46 -0.66 -8.08 -5.58
N ALA A 47 -1.90 -8.31 -5.25
CA ALA A 47 -2.74 -9.26 -5.97
C ALA A 47 -3.97 -8.55 -6.56
N GLY A 48 -4.41 -8.97 -7.74
CA GLY A 48 -5.59 -8.43 -8.41
C GLY A 48 -6.36 -9.52 -9.15
N LYS A 49 -7.69 -9.47 -9.09
CA LYS A 49 -8.54 -10.46 -9.77
C LYS A 49 -8.62 -10.22 -11.27
N ASN A 50 -8.88 -8.99 -11.68
CA ASN A 50 -8.97 -8.61 -13.08
C ASN A 50 -8.16 -7.35 -13.31
N VAL A 51 -7.26 -7.39 -14.27
CA VAL A 51 -6.43 -6.25 -14.66
C VAL A 51 -6.70 -5.91 -16.11
N LYS A 52 -6.94 -4.63 -16.38
CA LYS A 52 -7.09 -4.07 -17.71
C LYS A 52 -6.02 -3.03 -17.94
N ARG A 53 -5.13 -3.29 -18.88
CA ARG A 53 -4.19 -2.28 -19.40
C ARG A 53 -4.91 -1.48 -20.48
N THR A 54 -4.93 -0.17 -20.33
CA THR A 54 -5.60 0.74 -21.27
C THR A 54 -4.62 1.57 -22.09
N SER A 55 -3.41 1.79 -21.55
CA SER A 55 -2.30 2.44 -22.25
C SER A 55 -0.97 1.84 -21.75
N VAL A 56 0.14 2.28 -22.30
CA VAL A 56 1.49 1.82 -21.94
C VAL A 56 1.74 1.89 -20.43
N ASP A 57 1.23 2.94 -19.79
CA ASP A 57 1.54 3.26 -18.39
C ASP A 57 0.36 3.06 -17.44
N THR A 58 -0.86 2.76 -17.95
CA THR A 58 -2.06 2.80 -17.12
C THR A 58 -2.75 1.45 -17.05
N TYR A 59 -2.92 0.98 -15.82
CA TYR A 59 -3.60 -0.26 -15.48
C TYR A 59 -4.77 0.02 -14.55
N PHE A 60 -5.91 -0.59 -14.83
CA PHE A 60 -7.05 -0.65 -13.93
C PHE A 60 -7.13 -2.05 -13.34
N ILE A 61 -7.16 -2.13 -12.01
CA ILE A 61 -7.18 -3.38 -11.28
C ILE A 61 -8.49 -3.46 -10.50
N GLN A 62 -9.16 -4.58 -10.61
CA GLN A 62 -10.38 -4.88 -9.89
C GLN A 62 -10.12 -6.00 -8.88
N GLY A 63 -10.64 -5.85 -7.67
CA GLY A 63 -10.45 -6.83 -6.59
C GLY A 63 -9.00 -6.90 -6.16
N THR A 64 -8.42 -5.75 -5.81
CA THR A 64 -7.01 -5.61 -5.42
C THR A 64 -6.83 -5.89 -3.94
N SER A 65 -5.78 -6.61 -3.60
CA SER A 65 -5.26 -6.72 -2.23
C SER A 65 -3.78 -6.39 -2.20
N PHE A 66 -3.38 -5.71 -1.15
CA PHE A 66 -2.01 -5.28 -0.90
C PHE A 66 -1.60 -5.69 0.51
N THR A 67 -0.42 -6.27 0.64
CA THR A 67 0.16 -6.68 1.90
C THR A 67 1.70 -6.59 1.86
N THR A 68 2.31 -6.37 3.00
CA THR A 68 3.77 -6.50 3.18
C THR A 68 4.15 -7.83 3.83
N CYS A 69 3.17 -8.69 4.09
CA CYS A 69 3.39 -10.00 4.69
C CYS A 69 3.69 -11.05 3.62
N ASP A 70 4.82 -11.73 3.74
CA ASP A 70 5.29 -12.77 2.79
C ASP A 70 4.65 -14.15 3.02
N HIS A 71 3.53 -14.21 3.72
CA HIS A 71 2.81 -15.46 3.93
C HIS A 71 1.73 -15.69 2.89
N ARG A 72 1.53 -16.94 2.50
CA ARG A 72 0.46 -17.36 1.58
C ARG A 72 -0.93 -16.95 2.07
N HIS A 73 -1.12 -16.92 3.40
CA HIS A 73 -2.25 -16.31 4.11
C HIS A 73 -1.70 -15.17 4.96
N PRO A 74 -1.69 -13.95 4.43
CA PRO A 74 -1.11 -12.81 5.14
C PRO A 74 -1.93 -12.47 6.38
N HIS A 75 -1.23 -12.15 7.48
CA HIS A 75 -1.88 -11.75 8.73
C HIS A 75 -2.73 -10.50 8.57
N PHE A 76 -2.33 -9.61 7.67
CA PHE A 76 -3.10 -8.42 7.32
C PHE A 76 -2.97 -8.11 5.83
N ARG A 77 -4.02 -7.52 5.29
CA ARG A 77 -4.03 -7.00 3.93
C ARG A 77 -5.00 -5.85 3.80
N VAL A 78 -4.66 -4.92 2.93
CA VAL A 78 -5.56 -3.84 2.54
C VAL A 78 -6.29 -4.29 1.28
N ARG A 79 -7.62 -4.25 1.30
CA ARG A 79 -8.45 -4.59 0.15
C ARG A 79 -9.14 -3.38 -0.43
N THR A 80 -9.17 -3.30 -1.76
CA THR A 80 -9.98 -2.33 -2.48
C THR A 80 -10.70 -2.99 -3.66
N LYS A 81 -11.88 -2.49 -3.97
CA LYS A 81 -12.64 -2.97 -5.13
C LYS A 81 -12.00 -2.53 -6.44
N ARG A 82 -11.39 -1.36 -6.49
CA ARG A 82 -10.82 -0.76 -7.72
C ARG A 82 -9.56 0.02 -7.39
N ALA A 83 -8.53 -0.20 -8.19
CA ALA A 83 -7.32 0.60 -8.16
C ALA A 83 -6.92 0.99 -9.59
N LYS A 84 -6.31 2.16 -9.75
CA LYS A 84 -5.68 2.62 -10.98
C LYS A 84 -4.19 2.76 -10.70
N VAL A 85 -3.37 2.04 -11.45
CA VAL A 85 -1.91 2.13 -11.38
C VAL A 85 -1.43 2.95 -12.57
N ILE A 86 -0.70 4.00 -12.30
CA ILE A 86 0.02 4.79 -13.30
C ILE A 86 1.50 4.52 -13.05
N VAL A 87 2.10 3.71 -13.91
CA VAL A 87 3.49 3.25 -13.77
C VAL A 87 4.43 4.46 -13.71
N GLY A 88 5.36 4.42 -12.75
CA GLY A 88 6.30 5.51 -12.54
C GLY A 88 5.71 6.81 -11.98
N LYS A 89 4.42 6.83 -11.58
CA LYS A 89 3.80 8.00 -10.96
C LYS A 89 3.14 7.64 -9.64
N GLN A 90 2.00 6.98 -9.68
CA GLN A 90 1.20 6.73 -8.48
C GLN A 90 0.19 5.61 -8.67
N ILE A 91 -0.24 5.04 -7.56
CA ILE A 91 -1.40 4.16 -7.48
C ILE A 91 -2.54 4.95 -6.82
N VAL A 92 -3.69 4.99 -7.46
CA VAL A 92 -4.91 5.60 -6.93
C VAL A 92 -5.89 4.48 -6.62
N SER A 93 -6.33 4.37 -5.39
CA SER A 93 -7.34 3.39 -5.00
C SER A 93 -8.67 4.07 -4.68
N GLY A 94 -9.76 3.37 -4.97
CA GLY A 94 -11.08 3.67 -4.44
C GLY A 94 -11.18 3.29 -2.96
N PRO A 95 -12.40 3.18 -2.43
CA PRO A 95 -12.61 2.81 -1.03
C PRO A 95 -11.88 1.51 -0.70
N MET A 96 -11.11 1.55 0.38
CA MET A 96 -10.33 0.43 0.86
C MET A 96 -10.61 0.15 2.32
N TYR A 97 -10.41 -1.08 2.72
CA TYR A 97 -10.51 -1.50 4.12
C TYR A 97 -9.36 -2.42 4.48
N LEU A 98 -9.02 -2.39 5.75
CA LEU A 98 -8.05 -3.31 6.32
C LEU A 98 -8.73 -4.62 6.70
N GLU A 99 -8.09 -5.73 6.35
CA GLU A 99 -8.48 -7.08 6.72
C GLU A 99 -7.34 -7.69 7.55
N PHE A 100 -7.69 -8.26 8.69
CA PHE A 100 -6.75 -8.92 9.58
C PHE A 100 -7.18 -10.38 9.76
N ALA A 101 -6.29 -11.32 9.49
CA ALA A 101 -6.57 -12.77 9.53
C ALA A 101 -7.88 -13.15 8.80
N ASP A 102 -8.07 -12.60 7.59
CA ASP A 102 -9.26 -12.77 6.75
C ASP A 102 -10.55 -12.14 7.29
N ILE A 103 -10.49 -11.41 8.41
CA ILE A 103 -11.63 -10.71 9.02
C ILE A 103 -11.56 -9.23 8.64
N PRO A 104 -12.60 -8.67 8.00
CA PRO A 104 -12.62 -7.24 7.68
C PRO A 104 -12.75 -6.41 8.95
N THR A 105 -11.89 -5.41 9.07
CA THR A 105 -11.94 -4.45 10.19
C THR A 105 -12.78 -3.22 9.81
N PRO A 106 -13.28 -2.44 10.79
CA PRO A 106 -14.01 -1.20 10.53
C PRO A 106 -13.10 -0.05 10.04
N LEU A 107 -11.80 -0.30 9.88
CA LEU A 107 -10.85 0.67 9.34
C LEU A 107 -11.03 0.80 7.83
N VAL A 108 -11.77 1.82 7.43
CA VAL A 108 -12.10 2.13 6.03
C VAL A 108 -11.52 3.47 5.66
N LEU A 109 -10.86 3.53 4.51
CA LEU A 109 -10.43 4.77 3.88
C LEU A 109 -11.25 4.98 2.60
N PRO A 110 -11.80 6.17 2.35
CA PRO A 110 -12.63 6.43 1.17
C PRO A 110 -11.82 6.36 -0.13
N PHE A 111 -10.56 6.73 -0.09
CA PHE A 111 -9.60 6.64 -1.19
C PHE A 111 -8.17 6.75 -0.65
N ALA A 112 -7.20 6.33 -1.43
CA ALA A 112 -5.78 6.56 -1.12
C ALA A 112 -4.94 6.72 -2.39
N PHE A 113 -3.84 7.44 -2.22
CA PHE A 113 -2.82 7.65 -3.24
C PHE A 113 -1.50 7.09 -2.72
N PHE A 114 -0.88 6.23 -3.53
CA PHE A 114 0.43 5.64 -3.23
C PHE A 114 1.40 6.07 -4.32
N PRO A 115 2.40 6.89 -4.01
CA PRO A 115 3.45 7.21 -4.97
C PRO A 115 4.28 5.96 -5.27
N THR A 116 4.63 5.76 -6.54
CA THR A 116 5.47 4.63 -6.99
C THR A 116 6.88 5.07 -7.37
N GLN A 117 7.22 6.35 -7.16
CA GLN A 117 8.55 6.87 -7.43
C GLN A 117 9.35 7.01 -6.14
N ASP A 118 10.66 6.79 -6.22
CA ASP A 118 11.63 7.03 -5.13
C ASP A 118 11.85 8.52 -4.81
N LYS A 119 11.20 9.42 -5.56
CA LYS A 119 11.21 10.84 -5.26
C LYS A 119 10.28 11.15 -4.09
N ARG A 120 10.61 12.18 -3.32
CA ARG A 120 9.76 12.71 -2.26
C ARG A 120 8.36 13.00 -2.80
N ALA A 121 7.43 12.12 -2.54
CA ALA A 121 6.05 12.27 -2.99
C ALA A 121 5.14 12.21 -1.78
N SER A 122 4.09 13.03 -1.78
CA SER A 122 3.06 13.00 -0.76
C SER A 122 2.35 11.66 -0.77
N GLY A 123 2.04 11.11 0.39
CA GLY A 123 1.42 9.81 0.49
C GLY A 123 0.93 9.45 1.87
N PHE A 124 0.14 8.41 1.92
CA PHE A 124 -0.40 7.85 3.16
C PHE A 124 0.66 6.99 3.86
N ILE A 125 0.77 7.15 5.18
CA ILE A 125 1.66 6.35 6.03
C ILE A 125 0.77 5.31 6.72
N PHE A 126 1.04 4.03 6.42
CA PHE A 126 0.31 2.95 7.08
C PHE A 126 0.71 2.87 8.54
N PRO A 127 -0.27 2.67 9.43
CA PRO A 127 0.03 2.39 10.83
C PRO A 127 0.72 1.04 10.97
N THR A 128 1.61 0.95 11.93
CA THR A 128 2.13 -0.32 12.41
C THR A 128 1.21 -0.86 13.51
N PHE A 129 1.10 -2.18 13.55
CA PHE A 129 0.33 -2.86 14.58
C PHE A 129 1.25 -3.19 15.76
N ASP A 130 0.81 -2.84 16.95
CA ASP A 130 1.51 -3.17 18.18
C ASP A 130 0.58 -3.85 19.19
N PHE A 131 1.07 -4.91 19.82
CA PHE A 131 0.36 -5.62 20.87
C PHE A 131 1.10 -5.41 22.19
N ASN A 132 0.62 -4.48 22.99
CA ASN A 132 1.13 -4.22 24.31
C ASN A 132 0.17 -4.82 25.35
N SER A 133 0.36 -6.08 25.68
CA SER A 133 -0.45 -6.77 26.68
C SER A 133 -0.23 -6.29 28.11
N GLY A 134 0.91 -5.64 28.35
CA GLY A 134 1.31 -5.20 29.71
C GLY A 134 1.61 -6.36 30.66
N ASN A 135 1.84 -6.01 31.90
CA ASN A 135 2.00 -6.92 33.03
C ASN A 135 1.13 -6.45 34.21
N GLU A 136 1.12 -7.18 35.32
CA GLU A 136 0.30 -6.85 36.51
C GLU A 136 0.57 -5.45 37.07
N ILE A 137 1.79 -4.94 36.94
CA ILE A 137 2.24 -3.63 37.48
C ILE A 137 1.91 -2.49 36.48
N ASN A 138 2.00 -2.77 35.16
CA ASN A 138 1.71 -1.83 34.11
C ASN A 138 0.66 -2.44 33.17
N PRO A 139 -0.62 -2.12 33.36
CA PRO A 139 -1.66 -2.59 32.46
C PRO A 139 -1.40 -2.12 31.04
N GLY A 140 -1.15 -3.06 30.15
CA GLY A 140 -0.83 -2.74 28.77
C GLY A 140 -1.96 -1.97 28.08
N LYS A 141 -1.60 -1.19 27.08
CA LYS A 141 -2.53 -0.39 26.27
C LYS A 141 -3.37 -1.22 25.31
N GLY A 142 -3.17 -2.55 25.31
CA GLY A 142 -3.87 -3.45 24.41
C GLY A 142 -3.33 -3.42 22.98
N PHE A 143 -4.21 -3.58 22.01
CA PHE A 143 -3.90 -3.45 20.60
C PHE A 143 -3.71 -1.98 20.24
N GLY A 144 -2.64 -1.65 19.53
CA GLY A 144 -2.32 -0.31 19.06
C GLY A 144 -2.16 -0.23 17.55
N LEU A 145 -2.61 0.88 16.99
CA LEU A 145 -2.29 1.33 15.65
C LEU A 145 -1.36 2.54 15.78
N LEU A 146 -0.11 2.38 15.41
CA LEU A 146 0.93 3.39 15.68
C LEU A 146 1.45 4.00 14.39
N GLY A 147 1.65 5.31 14.42
CA GLY A 147 2.32 6.05 13.36
C GLY A 147 1.57 6.14 12.04
N GLY A 148 0.28 5.79 12.01
CA GLY A 148 -0.56 6.01 10.84
C GLY A 148 -0.76 7.49 10.56
N GLY A 149 -0.77 7.89 9.27
CA GLY A 149 -0.91 9.31 8.97
C GLY A 149 -0.72 9.67 7.52
N TYR A 150 -0.29 10.90 7.30
CA TYR A 150 -0.06 11.42 5.96
C TYR A 150 1.25 12.23 5.90
N TYR A 151 1.98 12.04 4.83
CA TYR A 151 3.18 12.79 4.48
C TYR A 151 2.88 13.72 3.30
N TRP A 152 3.17 15.00 3.46
CA TRP A 152 3.08 16.02 2.42
C TRP A 152 4.49 16.44 1.99
N SER A 153 4.83 16.21 0.75
CA SER A 153 5.98 16.82 0.10
C SER A 153 5.54 18.17 -0.47
N LEU A 154 5.70 19.24 0.30
CA LEU A 154 5.24 20.58 -0.07
C LEU A 154 6.13 21.20 -1.17
N SER A 155 7.42 20.93 -1.09
CA SER A 155 8.42 21.35 -2.08
C SER A 155 9.69 20.52 -1.93
N ASP A 156 10.68 20.74 -2.80
CA ASP A 156 12.00 20.11 -2.68
C ASP A 156 12.72 20.45 -1.36
N ASN A 157 12.30 21.50 -0.71
CA ASN A 157 12.93 22.07 0.48
C ASN A 157 12.13 21.86 1.77
N TYR A 158 10.83 21.60 1.66
CA TYR A 158 9.92 21.49 2.80
C TYR A 158 9.04 20.25 2.72
N ASP A 159 8.92 19.54 3.82
CA ASP A 159 7.95 18.48 3.97
C ASP A 159 7.17 18.61 5.30
N PHE A 160 6.03 17.97 5.36
CA PHE A 160 5.19 17.91 6.55
C PHE A 160 4.65 16.50 6.73
N LYS A 161 4.74 15.98 7.94
CA LYS A 161 4.29 14.65 8.32
C LYS A 161 3.36 14.75 9.51
N LEU A 162 2.14 14.27 9.37
CA LEU A 162 1.17 14.15 10.45
C LEU A 162 0.91 12.67 10.71
N THR A 163 1.16 12.21 11.93
CA THR A 163 0.93 10.82 12.33
C THR A 163 0.11 10.73 13.61
N GLY A 164 -0.68 9.68 13.75
CA GLY A 164 -1.48 9.39 14.92
C GLY A 164 -1.24 7.98 15.45
N ASP A 165 -1.42 7.85 16.75
CA ASP A 165 -1.38 6.60 17.50
C ASP A 165 -2.72 6.41 18.18
N ILE A 166 -3.30 5.20 18.15
CA ILE A 166 -4.56 4.87 18.80
C ILE A 166 -4.42 3.52 19.47
N TYR A 167 -4.91 3.40 20.71
CA TYR A 167 -4.87 2.17 21.48
C TYR A 167 -6.26 1.67 21.86
N SER A 168 -6.48 0.36 21.84
CA SER A 168 -7.79 -0.27 22.11
C SER A 168 -8.29 -0.12 23.54
N LYS A 169 -7.40 -0.05 24.52
CA LYS A 169 -7.76 0.20 25.93
C LYS A 169 -7.81 1.67 26.31
N GLY A 170 -7.80 2.53 25.32
CA GLY A 170 -7.81 3.98 25.51
C GLY A 170 -6.41 4.58 25.39
N GLY A 171 -6.40 5.82 24.95
CA GLY A 171 -5.22 6.61 24.63
C GLY A 171 -5.05 6.83 23.14
N TRP A 172 -4.74 8.03 22.82
CA TRP A 172 -4.41 8.46 21.46
C TRP A 172 -3.28 9.49 21.52
N GLY A 173 -2.56 9.60 20.44
CA GLY A 173 -1.51 10.59 20.29
C GLY A 173 -1.49 11.11 18.87
N VAL A 174 -1.11 12.37 18.71
CA VAL A 174 -0.89 12.99 17.39
C VAL A 174 0.51 13.58 17.39
N ARG A 175 1.22 13.37 16.31
CA ARG A 175 2.58 13.87 16.09
C ARG A 175 2.63 14.59 14.77
N ALA A 176 3.01 15.85 14.79
CA ALA A 176 3.28 16.65 13.62
C ALA A 176 4.78 16.91 13.50
N GLN A 177 5.34 16.69 12.33
CA GLN A 177 6.75 16.89 12.04
C GLN A 177 6.89 17.60 10.70
N SER A 178 7.73 18.63 10.67
CA SER A 178 8.12 19.33 9.45
C SER A 178 9.62 19.37 9.34
N ASN A 179 10.15 18.99 8.20
CA ASN A 179 11.56 19.10 7.88
C ASN A 179 11.75 20.21 6.84
N TYR A 180 12.82 20.95 6.99
CA TYR A 180 13.22 21.96 6.02
C TYR A 180 14.71 21.86 5.69
N VAL A 181 15.03 21.94 4.40
CA VAL A 181 16.40 21.84 3.89
C VAL A 181 16.61 22.85 2.81
N LYS A 182 17.61 23.71 2.97
CA LYS A 182 18.12 24.58 1.90
C LYS A 182 19.53 24.17 1.56
N ARG A 183 19.76 23.72 0.32
CA ARG A 183 21.08 23.27 -0.13
C ARG A 183 22.11 24.41 0.07
N TYR A 184 23.24 24.06 0.68
CA TYR A 184 24.33 25.00 1.04
C TYR A 184 23.96 26.10 2.05
N GLY A 185 22.80 26.03 2.70
CA GLY A 185 22.38 27.01 3.69
C GLY A 185 22.10 26.39 5.05
N TYR A 186 20.90 25.96 5.26
CA TYR A 186 20.43 25.45 6.54
C TYR A 186 19.54 24.23 6.38
N LYS A 187 19.52 23.40 7.42
CA LYS A 187 18.58 22.28 7.57
C LYS A 187 18.08 22.25 9.00
N GLY A 188 16.85 21.84 9.19
CA GLY A 188 16.31 21.66 10.52
C GLY A 188 14.98 20.91 10.47
N TYR A 189 14.44 20.65 11.65
CA TYR A 189 13.12 20.08 11.81
C TYR A 189 12.38 20.68 12.98
N VAL A 190 11.07 20.67 12.91
CA VAL A 190 10.15 21.03 14.01
C VAL A 190 9.25 19.85 14.25
N SER A 191 9.11 19.43 15.51
CA SER A 191 8.21 18.36 15.89
C SER A 191 7.34 18.77 17.06
N LEU A 192 6.05 18.47 16.96
CA LEU A 192 5.05 18.65 18.02
C LEU A 192 4.45 17.27 18.34
N ARG A 193 4.19 17.04 19.63
CA ARG A 193 3.64 15.77 20.11
C ARG A 193 2.54 16.01 21.14
#